data_91cb8624f61011a160933dea96ab13b2
#
_entry.id   91cb8624f61011a160933dea96ab13b2
#
_cell.length_a   1.000
_cell.length_b   1.000
_cell.length_c   1.000
_cell.angle_alpha   90.00
_cell.angle_beta   90.00
_cell.angle_gamma   90.00
#
_symmetry.space_group_name_H-M   'P 1'
#
loop_
_entity.id
_entity.type
_entity.pdbx_description
1 polymer ?
#
loop_
_entity_poly.entity_id
_entity_poly.type
_entity_poly.pdbx_seq_one_letter_code
_entity_poly.pdbx_strand_id
1 'polypeptide(L)'
;MAEARPPILETRNLTKDFGSFRAVDGVSVVIKPGSITGLIGPNGAGKSTFFNVLTGILAPTKGQVFLNGQDITGLSPDALFTKKLARTFQIPRPFKRMSVLENVMLAPTAQIGERISGPFMNTRKMRTQEEEIRTRALELLEFVTLGDLADQAAGRISGGQTKLLELARVLMGDPAVILLDEPAAGVNPSLTRILIERIEELNRQGKTFVIIEHDMDFIMRHCDPIIAFAIGVVVFQGTAQQAQNSPTLLDAYLGAQADG
;
A
#
# COMPACT_ATOMS: atom_id res chain seq x y z
N MET A 1 -3.62 -20.77 -25.29
CA MET A 1 -3.47 -20.67 -23.82
C MET A 1 -2.66 -19.41 -23.57
N ALA A 2 -3.23 -18.39 -22.94
CA ALA A 2 -2.45 -17.20 -22.55
C ALA A 2 -1.42 -17.63 -21.51
N GLU A 3 -0.14 -17.44 -21.77
CA GLU A 3 0.92 -17.64 -20.77
C GLU A 3 0.57 -16.84 -19.53
N ALA A 4 0.45 -17.50 -18.38
CA ALA A 4 0.18 -16.84 -17.14
C ALA A 4 1.36 -15.88 -16.84
N ARG A 5 1.09 -14.59 -16.79
CA ARG A 5 2.12 -13.59 -16.44
C ARG A 5 2.77 -13.98 -15.11
N PRO A 6 4.11 -13.88 -15.00
CA PRO A 6 4.77 -14.19 -13.74
C PRO A 6 4.25 -13.29 -12.60
N PRO A 7 4.29 -13.75 -11.35
CA PRO A 7 3.85 -12.96 -10.21
C PRO A 7 4.67 -11.68 -10.06
N ILE A 8 3.99 -10.58 -9.72
CA ILE A 8 4.69 -9.32 -9.44
C ILE A 8 5.23 -9.30 -8.00
N LEU A 9 4.48 -9.91 -7.06
CA LEU A 9 4.90 -10.07 -5.66
C LEU A 9 4.59 -11.50 -5.22
N GLU A 10 5.55 -12.16 -4.59
CA GLU A 10 5.44 -13.55 -4.14
C GLU A 10 6.08 -13.70 -2.76
N THR A 11 5.47 -14.48 -1.89
CA THR A 11 6.10 -14.92 -0.64
C THR A 11 6.24 -16.44 -0.63
N ARG A 12 7.31 -16.94 -0.03
CA ARG A 12 7.59 -18.37 0.13
C ARG A 12 7.88 -18.69 1.58
N ASN A 13 6.98 -19.46 2.23
CA ASN A 13 7.07 -19.90 3.61
C ASN A 13 7.42 -18.77 4.59
N LEU A 14 6.82 -17.58 4.37
CA LEU A 14 7.12 -16.39 5.15
C LEU A 14 6.64 -16.57 6.59
N THR A 15 7.55 -16.39 7.53
CA THR A 15 7.27 -16.56 8.96
C THR A 15 7.79 -15.38 9.75
N LYS A 16 7.01 -14.91 10.72
CA LYS A 16 7.41 -13.88 11.67
C LYS A 16 7.05 -14.26 13.10
N ASP A 17 8.09 -14.41 13.90
CA ASP A 17 8.00 -14.70 15.34
C ASP A 17 8.31 -13.44 16.15
N PHE A 18 7.60 -13.25 17.27
CA PHE A 18 7.88 -12.29 18.32
C PHE A 18 8.06 -13.07 19.64
N GLY A 19 9.30 -13.46 19.94
CA GLY A 19 9.59 -14.38 21.03
C GLY A 19 8.91 -15.73 20.79
N SER A 20 8.04 -16.15 21.71
CA SER A 20 7.25 -17.38 21.59
C SER A 20 5.97 -17.23 20.74
N PHE A 21 5.56 -15.99 20.43
CA PHE A 21 4.35 -15.74 19.65
C PHE A 21 4.67 -15.70 18.16
N ARG A 22 3.99 -16.54 17.36
CA ARG A 22 4.11 -16.58 15.91
C ARG A 22 2.96 -15.82 15.27
N ALA A 23 3.27 -14.65 14.71
CA ALA A 23 2.29 -13.75 14.12
C ALA A 23 2.00 -14.04 12.64
N VAL A 24 2.97 -14.63 11.93
CA VAL A 24 2.84 -15.10 10.52
C VAL A 24 3.53 -16.45 10.46
N ASP A 25 2.86 -17.48 9.94
CA ASP A 25 3.34 -18.85 9.94
C ASP A 25 3.30 -19.47 8.53
N GLY A 26 4.46 -19.59 7.91
CA GLY A 26 4.65 -20.29 6.63
C GLY A 26 3.85 -19.75 5.45
N VAL A 27 3.53 -18.44 5.44
CA VAL A 27 2.66 -17.83 4.44
C VAL A 27 3.32 -17.82 3.06
N SER A 28 2.66 -18.48 2.09
CA SER A 28 3.06 -18.50 0.69
C SER A 28 1.90 -17.98 -0.15
N VAL A 29 2.05 -16.77 -0.74
CA VAL A 29 1.03 -16.13 -1.57
C VAL A 29 1.63 -15.58 -2.84
N VAL A 30 0.79 -15.46 -3.87
CA VAL A 30 1.15 -14.94 -5.19
C VAL A 30 0.21 -13.80 -5.55
N ILE A 31 0.77 -12.63 -5.82
CA ILE A 31 0.05 -11.44 -6.30
C ILE A 31 0.34 -11.30 -7.80
N LYS A 32 -0.73 -11.27 -8.59
CA LYS A 32 -0.62 -11.11 -10.04
C LYS A 32 -0.49 -9.65 -10.45
N PRO A 33 0.27 -9.33 -11.51
CA PRO A 33 0.33 -7.96 -12.04
C PRO A 33 -1.07 -7.45 -12.43
N GLY A 34 -1.37 -6.20 -12.08
CA GLY A 34 -2.64 -5.54 -12.41
C GLY A 34 -3.85 -6.07 -11.65
N SER A 35 -3.66 -6.77 -10.52
CA SER A 35 -4.76 -7.16 -9.63
C SER A 35 -4.98 -6.11 -8.53
N ILE A 36 -6.22 -6.03 -8.02
CA ILE A 36 -6.54 -5.41 -6.74
C ILE A 36 -6.82 -6.57 -5.77
N THR A 37 -5.81 -6.99 -5.02
CA THR A 37 -5.92 -8.13 -4.10
C THR A 37 -6.41 -7.67 -2.74
N GLY A 38 -7.52 -8.22 -2.25
CA GLY A 38 -8.03 -7.98 -0.90
C GLY A 38 -7.38 -8.92 0.12
N LEU A 39 -6.92 -8.37 1.23
CA LEU A 39 -6.39 -9.12 2.37
C LEU A 39 -7.33 -8.96 3.56
N ILE A 40 -8.03 -10.02 3.92
CA ILE A 40 -9.05 -10.03 4.96
C ILE A 40 -8.69 -10.96 6.12
N GLY A 41 -9.42 -10.84 7.23
CA GLY A 41 -9.26 -11.69 8.42
C GLY A 41 -9.58 -10.92 9.70
N PRO A 42 -9.83 -11.61 10.82
CA PRO A 42 -10.12 -10.97 12.09
C PRO A 42 -8.95 -10.14 12.63
N ASN A 43 -9.21 -9.35 13.68
CA ASN A 43 -8.16 -8.65 14.39
C ASN A 43 -7.19 -9.67 15.01
N GLY A 44 -5.88 -9.36 14.95
CA GLY A 44 -4.86 -10.30 15.43
C GLY A 44 -4.51 -11.46 14.47
N ALA A 45 -5.17 -11.58 13.30
CA ALA A 45 -4.88 -12.65 12.32
C ALA A 45 -3.49 -12.57 11.66
N GLY A 46 -2.70 -11.52 11.90
CA GLY A 46 -1.35 -11.38 11.34
C GLY A 46 -1.25 -10.48 10.10
N LYS A 47 -2.35 -9.92 9.59
CA LYS A 47 -2.39 -9.10 8.37
C LYS A 47 -1.40 -7.93 8.37
N SER A 48 -1.45 -7.08 9.41
CA SER A 48 -0.56 -5.92 9.53
C SER A 48 0.90 -6.34 9.74
N THR A 49 1.14 -7.45 10.43
CA THR A 49 2.49 -8.04 10.55
C THR A 49 3.00 -8.51 9.18
N PHE A 50 2.16 -9.19 8.42
CA PHE A 50 2.48 -9.61 7.05
C PHE A 50 2.82 -8.40 6.17
N PHE A 51 2.02 -7.33 6.18
CA PHE A 51 2.32 -6.08 5.46
C PHE A 51 3.65 -5.45 5.93
N ASN A 52 3.89 -5.43 7.24
CA ASN A 52 5.14 -4.90 7.80
C ASN A 52 6.38 -5.68 7.30
N VAL A 53 6.23 -7.00 7.13
CA VAL A 53 7.32 -7.83 6.57
C VAL A 53 7.49 -7.57 5.07
N LEU A 54 6.40 -7.52 4.29
CA LEU A 54 6.45 -7.23 2.86
C LEU A 54 7.11 -5.88 2.55
N THR A 55 6.95 -4.91 3.45
CA THR A 55 7.42 -3.53 3.27
C THR A 55 8.72 -3.21 4.01
N GLY A 56 9.40 -4.24 4.54
CA GLY A 56 10.71 -4.09 5.19
C GLY A 56 10.70 -3.34 6.53
N ILE A 57 9.51 -3.04 7.09
CA ILE A 57 9.38 -2.47 8.45
C ILE A 57 9.80 -3.50 9.48
N LEU A 58 9.50 -4.79 9.20
CA LEU A 58 9.91 -5.92 10.01
C LEU A 58 10.69 -6.92 9.15
N ALA A 59 11.83 -7.37 9.64
CA ALA A 59 12.52 -8.50 9.02
C ALA A 59 11.74 -9.80 9.29
N PRO A 60 11.61 -10.71 8.31
CA PRO A 60 11.03 -12.03 8.54
C PRO A 60 11.95 -12.86 9.45
N THR A 61 11.37 -13.82 10.19
CA THR A 61 12.13 -14.83 10.92
C THR A 61 12.60 -15.93 9.99
N LYS A 62 11.75 -16.31 9.01
CA LYS A 62 12.05 -17.31 7.97
C LYS A 62 11.26 -16.98 6.70
N GLY A 63 11.66 -17.64 5.60
CA GLY A 63 10.99 -17.50 4.32
C GLY A 63 11.55 -16.33 3.50
N GLN A 64 10.94 -16.10 2.35
CA GLN A 64 11.44 -15.14 1.36
C GLN A 64 10.30 -14.33 0.74
N VAL A 65 10.65 -13.12 0.27
CA VAL A 65 9.76 -12.21 -0.47
C VAL A 65 10.41 -11.89 -1.80
N PHE A 66 9.66 -12.03 -2.88
CA PHE A 66 10.13 -11.74 -4.23
C PHE A 66 9.27 -10.65 -4.88
N LEU A 67 9.93 -9.71 -5.57
CA LEU A 67 9.30 -8.69 -6.39
C LEU A 67 9.81 -8.83 -7.83
N ASN A 68 8.91 -9.07 -8.78
CA ASN A 68 9.29 -9.38 -10.17
C ASN A 68 10.36 -10.48 -10.27
N GLY A 69 10.26 -11.53 -9.44
CA GLY A 69 11.22 -12.63 -9.38
C GLY A 69 12.55 -12.32 -8.69
N GLN A 70 12.80 -11.08 -8.27
CA GLN A 70 13.99 -10.69 -7.50
C GLN A 70 13.74 -10.85 -6.00
N ASP A 71 14.66 -11.47 -5.28
CA ASP A 71 14.61 -11.56 -3.82
C ASP A 71 14.78 -10.15 -3.21
N ILE A 72 13.78 -9.74 -2.42
CA ILE A 72 13.73 -8.46 -1.71
C ILE A 72 13.66 -8.66 -0.20
N THR A 73 13.90 -9.88 0.28
CA THR A 73 13.76 -10.25 1.70
C THR A 73 14.62 -9.38 2.59
N GLY A 74 13.99 -8.74 3.59
CA GLY A 74 14.70 -7.93 4.58
C GLY A 74 15.27 -6.61 4.07
N LEU A 75 14.96 -6.20 2.84
CA LEU A 75 15.32 -4.86 2.36
C LEU A 75 14.58 -3.78 3.18
N SER A 76 15.22 -2.62 3.35
CA SER A 76 14.62 -1.47 4.00
C SER A 76 13.45 -0.87 3.18
N PRO A 77 12.51 -0.15 3.81
CA PRO A 77 11.41 0.52 3.11
C PRO A 77 11.88 1.43 1.97
N ASP A 78 12.98 2.16 2.16
CA ASP A 78 13.53 3.07 1.14
C ASP A 78 14.05 2.30 -0.07
N ALA A 79 14.75 1.17 0.16
CA ALA A 79 15.20 0.29 -0.91
C ALA A 79 14.02 -0.34 -1.67
N LEU A 80 12.95 -0.70 -0.98
CA LEU A 80 11.73 -1.23 -1.58
C LEU A 80 10.99 -0.17 -2.40
N PHE A 81 10.92 1.06 -1.91
CA PHE A 81 10.33 2.18 -2.65
C PHE A 81 11.07 2.44 -3.96
N THR A 82 12.41 2.41 -3.93
CA THR A 82 13.24 2.50 -5.14
C THR A 82 12.98 1.35 -6.13
N LYS A 83 12.63 0.16 -5.62
CA LYS A 83 12.24 -1.00 -6.43
C LYS A 83 10.77 -1.00 -6.84
N LYS A 84 10.05 0.12 -6.64
CA LYS A 84 8.66 0.32 -7.04
C LYS A 84 7.62 -0.46 -6.22
N LEU A 85 7.95 -0.83 -5.00
CA LEU A 85 7.03 -1.32 -3.99
C LEU A 85 6.80 -0.22 -2.95
N ALA A 86 5.56 0.23 -2.79
CA ALA A 86 5.21 1.30 -1.87
C ALA A 86 4.05 0.89 -0.95
N ARG A 87 3.94 1.54 0.21
CA ARG A 87 2.85 1.36 1.16
C ARG A 87 2.34 2.70 1.66
N THR A 88 1.03 2.82 1.87
CA THR A 88 0.46 3.87 2.72
C THR A 88 0.48 3.44 4.19
N PHE A 89 0.50 4.39 5.10
CA PHE A 89 0.40 4.09 6.54
C PHE A 89 -1.06 4.05 6.96
N GLN A 90 -1.41 3.16 7.90
CA GLN A 90 -2.74 3.08 8.49
C GLN A 90 -3.16 4.44 9.11
N ILE A 91 -2.21 5.12 9.78
CA ILE A 91 -2.40 6.48 10.28
C ILE A 91 -1.53 7.42 9.46
N PRO A 92 -2.12 8.23 8.55
CA PRO A 92 -1.38 9.20 7.77
C PRO A 92 -0.63 10.20 8.66
N ARG A 93 0.65 10.43 8.33
CA ARG A 93 1.49 11.37 9.09
C ARG A 93 2.03 12.47 8.17
N PRO A 94 1.18 13.39 7.71
CA PRO A 94 1.67 14.53 6.95
C PRO A 94 2.47 15.47 7.83
N PHE A 95 3.40 16.20 7.24
CA PHE A 95 4.08 17.32 7.88
C PHE A 95 3.09 18.49 8.01
N LYS A 96 2.43 18.58 9.16
CA LYS A 96 1.27 19.44 9.40
C LYS A 96 1.53 20.93 9.15
N ARG A 97 2.78 21.41 9.30
CA ARG A 97 3.17 22.81 9.09
C ARG A 97 3.51 23.13 7.63
N MET A 98 3.78 22.12 6.82
CA MET A 98 4.04 22.26 5.41
C MET A 98 2.72 22.29 4.64
N SER A 99 2.72 22.90 3.45
CA SER A 99 1.57 22.86 2.55
C SER A 99 1.30 21.45 2.04
N VAL A 100 0.11 21.24 1.50
CA VAL A 100 -0.26 19.99 0.84
C VAL A 100 0.70 19.69 -0.31
N LEU A 101 1.05 20.69 -1.12
CA LEU A 101 2.02 20.58 -2.20
C LEU A 101 3.42 20.18 -1.70
N GLU A 102 3.94 20.88 -0.71
CA GLU A 102 5.26 20.58 -0.13
C GLU A 102 5.33 19.14 0.42
N ASN A 103 4.24 18.63 1.02
CA ASN A 103 4.15 17.25 1.48
C ASN A 103 4.30 16.24 0.34
N VAL A 104 3.77 16.52 -0.85
CA VAL A 104 3.92 15.65 -2.02
C VAL A 104 5.32 15.77 -2.60
N MET A 105 5.88 16.97 -2.67
CA MET A 105 7.22 17.24 -3.20
C MET A 105 8.36 16.60 -2.40
N LEU A 106 8.13 16.26 -1.12
CA LEU A 106 9.11 15.55 -0.29
C LEU A 106 9.25 14.05 -0.60
N ALA A 107 8.29 13.47 -1.33
CA ALA A 107 8.24 12.02 -1.51
C ALA A 107 9.24 11.42 -2.55
N PRO A 108 9.70 12.14 -3.59
CA PRO A 108 10.66 11.58 -4.54
C PRO A 108 11.99 11.24 -3.88
N THR A 109 12.58 10.11 -4.29
CA THR A 109 13.93 9.71 -3.90
C THR A 109 14.98 10.36 -4.80
N ALA A 110 16.23 10.44 -4.31
CA ALA A 110 17.40 10.89 -5.08
C ALA A 110 17.33 12.36 -5.57
N GLN A 111 16.76 13.24 -4.77
CA GLN A 111 16.82 14.68 -5.04
C GLN A 111 18.28 15.16 -4.96
N ILE A 112 18.72 15.96 -5.96
CA ILE A 112 20.11 16.45 -6.03
C ILE A 112 20.45 17.27 -4.77
N GLY A 113 19.47 17.98 -4.20
CA GLY A 113 19.62 18.77 -2.99
C GLY A 113 19.89 17.96 -1.70
N GLU A 114 19.61 16.67 -1.67
CA GLU A 114 19.87 15.79 -0.52
C GLU A 114 21.36 15.43 -0.36
N ARG A 115 22.16 15.61 -1.42
CA ARG A 115 23.62 15.39 -1.35
C ARG A 115 24.29 16.64 -0.78
N ILE A 116 25.12 16.46 0.24
CA ILE A 116 25.87 17.56 0.92
C ILE A 116 26.65 18.44 -0.06
N SER A 117 27.13 17.88 -1.18
CA SER A 117 27.80 18.61 -2.25
C SER A 117 26.87 19.26 -3.28
N GLY A 118 25.58 18.89 -3.31
CA GLY A 118 24.61 19.32 -4.32
C GLY A 118 24.42 20.83 -4.38
N PRO A 119 24.18 21.51 -3.24
CA PRO A 119 23.94 22.96 -3.18
C PRO A 119 25.06 23.81 -3.75
N PHE A 120 26.29 23.30 -3.76
CA PHE A 120 27.49 24.04 -4.22
C PHE A 120 27.84 23.80 -5.70
N MET A 121 27.27 22.78 -6.35
CA MET A 121 27.78 22.33 -7.65
C MET A 121 26.89 22.57 -8.87
N ASN A 122 25.56 22.76 -8.73
CA ASN A 122 24.71 22.95 -9.93
C ASN A 122 23.29 23.51 -9.65
N THR A 123 23.22 24.80 -9.38
CA THR A 123 21.94 25.50 -9.08
C THR A 123 20.92 25.44 -10.22
N ARG A 124 21.34 25.36 -11.49
CA ARG A 124 20.43 25.29 -12.63
C ARG A 124 19.75 23.90 -12.73
N LYS A 125 20.52 22.81 -12.59
CA LYS A 125 19.96 21.45 -12.57
C LYS A 125 19.02 21.22 -11.38
N MET A 126 19.35 21.77 -10.23
CA MET A 126 18.48 21.71 -9.06
C MET A 126 17.14 22.40 -9.31
N ARG A 127 17.16 23.60 -9.85
CA ARG A 127 15.93 24.36 -10.19
C ARG A 127 15.08 23.59 -11.21
N THR A 128 15.69 23.03 -12.25
CA THR A 128 14.95 22.22 -13.23
C THR A 128 14.31 21.00 -12.59
N GLN A 129 15.05 20.26 -11.75
CA GLN A 129 14.50 19.10 -11.03
C GLN A 129 13.37 19.50 -10.08
N GLU A 130 13.53 20.59 -9.34
CA GLU A 130 12.50 21.11 -8.43
C GLU A 130 11.22 21.50 -9.17
N GLU A 131 11.35 22.14 -10.35
CA GLU A 131 10.22 22.48 -11.23
C GLU A 131 9.51 21.22 -11.75
N GLU A 132 10.25 20.20 -12.19
CA GLU A 132 9.69 18.91 -12.60
C GLU A 132 8.96 18.21 -11.45
N ILE A 133 9.55 18.17 -10.25
CA ILE A 133 8.92 17.61 -9.04
C ILE A 133 7.65 18.40 -8.70
N ARG A 134 7.69 19.73 -8.75
CA ARG A 134 6.54 20.58 -8.48
C ARG A 134 5.40 20.34 -9.48
N THR A 135 5.72 20.31 -10.76
CA THR A 135 4.74 20.04 -11.81
C THR A 135 4.08 18.69 -11.60
N ARG A 136 4.88 17.65 -11.37
CA ARG A 136 4.36 16.31 -11.11
C ARG A 136 3.52 16.24 -9.82
N ALA A 137 3.92 16.96 -8.76
CA ALA A 137 3.17 17.03 -7.52
C ALA A 137 1.80 17.69 -7.72
N LEU A 138 1.72 18.79 -8.50
CA LEU A 138 0.46 19.44 -8.82
C LEU A 138 -0.46 18.54 -9.65
N GLU A 139 0.06 17.85 -10.68
CA GLU A 139 -0.72 16.86 -11.46
C GLU A 139 -1.32 15.77 -10.54
N LEU A 140 -0.54 15.25 -9.58
CA LEU A 140 -1.02 14.25 -8.65
C LEU A 140 -2.05 14.81 -7.65
N LEU A 141 -1.90 16.05 -7.21
CA LEU A 141 -2.89 16.71 -6.37
C LEU A 141 -4.21 16.93 -7.12
N GLU A 142 -4.17 17.34 -8.38
CA GLU A 142 -5.36 17.41 -9.24
C GLU A 142 -5.99 16.02 -9.40
N PHE A 143 -5.18 14.99 -9.68
CA PHE A 143 -5.64 13.62 -9.80
C PHE A 143 -6.39 13.13 -8.56
N VAL A 144 -5.91 13.45 -7.36
CA VAL A 144 -6.58 13.07 -6.10
C VAL A 144 -7.57 14.14 -5.59
N THR A 145 -7.95 15.11 -6.40
CA THR A 145 -8.92 16.18 -6.08
C THR A 145 -8.51 17.09 -4.91
N LEU A 146 -7.22 17.32 -4.75
CA LEU A 146 -6.64 18.21 -3.74
C LEU A 146 -5.94 19.44 -4.35
N GLY A 147 -6.10 19.70 -5.65
CA GLY A 147 -5.45 20.81 -6.36
C GLY A 147 -5.72 22.16 -5.71
N ASP A 148 -7.00 22.47 -5.41
CA ASP A 148 -7.40 23.72 -4.75
C ASP A 148 -6.84 23.90 -3.34
N LEU A 149 -6.31 22.83 -2.74
CA LEU A 149 -5.73 22.83 -1.40
C LEU A 149 -4.20 22.82 -1.40
N ALA A 150 -3.56 22.93 -2.57
CA ALA A 150 -2.12 22.80 -2.73
C ALA A 150 -1.31 23.69 -1.77
N ASP A 151 -1.73 24.93 -1.60
CA ASP A 151 -1.04 25.93 -0.75
C ASP A 151 -1.52 25.90 0.71
N GLN A 152 -2.55 25.10 1.03
CA GLN A 152 -3.06 24.99 2.40
C GLN A 152 -2.11 24.15 3.25
N ALA A 153 -1.93 24.53 4.51
CA ALA A 153 -1.18 23.71 5.48
C ALA A 153 -1.86 22.33 5.65
N ALA A 154 -1.09 21.25 5.52
CA ALA A 154 -1.61 19.89 5.61
C ALA A 154 -2.25 19.54 6.97
N GLY A 155 -1.95 20.29 8.01
CA GLY A 155 -2.62 20.16 9.31
C GLY A 155 -4.06 20.68 9.34
N ARG A 156 -4.55 21.34 8.28
CA ARG A 156 -5.90 21.92 8.19
C ARG A 156 -6.86 21.13 7.29
N ILE A 157 -6.37 20.12 6.57
CA ILE A 157 -7.22 19.26 5.75
C ILE A 157 -7.89 18.18 6.61
N SER A 158 -9.01 17.64 6.12
CA SER A 158 -9.76 16.59 6.81
C SER A 158 -9.02 15.25 6.82
N GLY A 159 -9.45 14.31 7.69
CA GLY A 159 -8.87 12.96 7.73
C GLY A 159 -8.96 12.22 6.39
N GLY A 160 -10.08 12.33 5.68
CA GLY A 160 -10.24 11.72 4.35
C GLY A 160 -9.36 12.38 3.29
N GLN A 161 -9.23 13.71 3.31
CA GLN A 161 -8.28 14.43 2.44
C GLN A 161 -6.84 14.04 2.74
N THR A 162 -6.52 13.76 4.00
CA THR A 162 -5.18 13.27 4.40
C THR A 162 -4.87 11.90 3.78
N LYS A 163 -5.86 11.00 3.67
CA LYS A 163 -5.70 9.70 2.96
C LYS A 163 -5.42 9.89 1.47
N LEU A 164 -6.11 10.84 0.81
CA LEU A 164 -5.85 11.21 -0.59
C LEU A 164 -4.46 11.83 -0.76
N LEU A 165 -4.04 12.67 0.16
CA LEU A 165 -2.67 13.22 0.19
C LEU A 165 -1.61 12.12 0.31
N GLU A 166 -1.83 11.12 1.16
CA GLU A 166 -0.93 9.96 1.28
C GLU A 166 -0.84 9.18 -0.03
N LEU A 167 -1.98 8.96 -0.72
CA LEU A 167 -1.96 8.34 -2.04
C LEU A 167 -1.11 9.16 -3.03
N ALA A 168 -1.30 10.47 -3.09
CA ALA A 168 -0.51 11.36 -3.94
C ALA A 168 1.00 11.26 -3.64
N ARG A 169 1.38 11.25 -2.35
CA ARG A 169 2.78 11.07 -1.93
C ARG A 169 3.39 9.75 -2.42
N VAL A 170 2.65 8.65 -2.27
CA VAL A 170 3.08 7.33 -2.74
C VAL A 170 3.27 7.33 -4.26
N LEU A 171 2.36 7.96 -5.00
CA LEU A 171 2.39 8.04 -6.46
C LEU A 171 3.56 8.86 -7.03
N MET A 172 4.17 9.74 -6.24
CA MET A 172 5.39 10.45 -6.65
C MET A 172 6.55 9.50 -6.99
N GLY A 173 6.63 8.35 -6.31
CA GLY A 173 7.62 7.30 -6.60
C GLY A 173 7.30 6.45 -7.82
N ASP A 174 6.14 6.68 -8.46
CA ASP A 174 5.63 5.86 -9.57
C ASP A 174 5.69 4.35 -9.28
N PRO A 175 5.12 3.84 -8.16
CA PRO A 175 5.20 2.45 -7.77
C PRO A 175 4.49 1.52 -8.77
N ALA A 176 4.98 0.28 -8.88
CA ALA A 176 4.31 -0.80 -9.61
C ALA A 176 3.34 -1.57 -8.70
N VAL A 177 3.69 -1.68 -7.43
CA VAL A 177 2.88 -2.34 -6.39
C VAL A 177 2.63 -1.38 -5.23
N ILE A 178 1.38 -1.25 -4.85
CA ILE A 178 0.92 -0.35 -3.78
C ILE A 178 0.16 -1.17 -2.73
N LEU A 179 0.65 -1.13 -1.50
CA LEU A 179 0.00 -1.74 -0.35
C LEU A 179 -0.80 -0.67 0.40
N LEU A 180 -2.11 -0.88 0.56
CA LEU A 180 -3.01 0.04 1.25
C LEU A 180 -3.52 -0.63 2.53
N ASP A 181 -3.33 0.05 3.67
CA ASP A 181 -3.74 -0.44 4.99
C ASP A 181 -4.94 0.37 5.47
N GLU A 182 -6.13 -0.23 5.43
CA GLU A 182 -7.42 0.37 5.78
C GLU A 182 -7.65 1.75 5.14
N PRO A 183 -7.59 1.85 3.80
CA PRO A 183 -7.67 3.14 3.12
C PRO A 183 -9.02 3.84 3.32
N ALA A 184 -10.12 3.12 3.54
CA ALA A 184 -11.44 3.68 3.75
C ALA A 184 -11.77 3.98 5.23
N ALA A 185 -10.97 3.49 6.19
CA ALA A 185 -11.26 3.64 7.61
C ALA A 185 -11.29 5.10 8.04
N GLY A 186 -12.40 5.52 8.67
CA GLY A 186 -12.61 6.88 9.19
C GLY A 186 -12.79 7.96 8.10
N VAL A 187 -13.01 7.56 6.86
CA VAL A 187 -13.25 8.45 5.72
C VAL A 187 -14.76 8.56 5.47
N ASN A 188 -15.25 9.77 5.14
CA ASN A 188 -16.66 9.92 4.77
C ASN A 188 -16.95 9.25 3.40
N PRO A 189 -18.22 8.83 3.14
CA PRO A 189 -18.54 8.06 1.94
C PRO A 189 -18.21 8.74 0.61
N SER A 190 -18.26 10.07 0.53
CA SER A 190 -17.93 10.79 -0.71
C SER A 190 -16.44 10.74 -1.03
N LEU A 191 -15.57 10.94 -0.04
CA LEU A 191 -14.12 10.84 -0.22
C LEU A 191 -13.66 9.37 -0.40
N THR A 192 -14.34 8.42 0.26
CA THR A 192 -14.10 6.99 0.02
C THR A 192 -14.36 6.63 -1.43
N ARG A 193 -15.44 7.14 -2.03
CA ARG A 193 -15.74 6.93 -3.45
C ARG A 193 -14.64 7.48 -4.35
N ILE A 194 -14.18 8.70 -4.11
CA ILE A 194 -13.06 9.29 -4.86
C ILE A 194 -11.82 8.42 -4.75
N LEU A 195 -11.47 7.99 -3.54
CA LEU A 195 -10.30 7.14 -3.31
C LEU A 195 -10.37 5.84 -4.11
N ILE A 196 -11.54 5.17 -4.11
CA ILE A 196 -11.77 3.93 -4.87
C ILE A 196 -11.65 4.19 -6.37
N GLU A 197 -12.30 5.24 -6.90
CA GLU A 197 -12.21 5.62 -8.30
C GLU A 197 -10.76 5.83 -8.75
N ARG A 198 -9.93 6.46 -7.90
CA ARG A 198 -8.50 6.65 -8.19
C ARG A 198 -7.72 5.34 -8.16
N ILE A 199 -7.99 4.45 -7.20
CA ILE A 199 -7.38 3.11 -7.14
C ILE A 199 -7.71 2.31 -8.40
N GLU A 200 -8.99 2.27 -8.80
CA GLU A 200 -9.42 1.55 -10.00
C GLU A 200 -8.84 2.14 -11.28
N GLU A 201 -8.74 3.47 -11.37
CA GLU A 201 -8.12 4.15 -12.51
C GLU A 201 -6.63 3.80 -12.62
N LEU A 202 -5.89 3.84 -11.52
CA LEU A 202 -4.48 3.44 -11.46
C LEU A 202 -4.31 1.95 -11.79
N ASN A 203 -5.25 1.11 -11.36
CA ASN A 203 -5.23 -0.30 -11.68
C ASN A 203 -5.43 -0.54 -13.19
N ARG A 204 -6.37 0.16 -13.83
CA ARG A 204 -6.53 0.14 -15.30
C ARG A 204 -5.27 0.59 -16.04
N GLN A 205 -4.45 1.47 -15.43
CA GLN A 205 -3.13 1.87 -15.94
C GLN A 205 -2.03 0.83 -15.68
N GLY A 206 -2.37 -0.33 -15.08
CA GLY A 206 -1.45 -1.44 -14.83
C GLY A 206 -0.81 -1.49 -13.45
N LYS A 207 -1.18 -0.58 -12.53
CA LYS A 207 -0.71 -0.65 -11.14
C LYS A 207 -1.36 -1.84 -10.42
N THR A 208 -0.63 -2.44 -9.50
CA THR A 208 -1.08 -3.58 -8.68
C THR A 208 -1.33 -3.10 -7.26
N PHE A 209 -2.43 -3.54 -6.68
CA PHE A 209 -2.80 -3.17 -5.31
C PHE A 209 -2.94 -4.41 -4.43
N VAL A 210 -2.55 -4.26 -3.16
CA VAL A 210 -2.89 -5.18 -2.08
C VAL A 210 -3.53 -4.34 -0.98
N ILE A 211 -4.77 -4.64 -0.62
CA ILE A 211 -5.58 -3.80 0.27
C ILE A 211 -5.99 -4.61 1.49
N ILE A 212 -5.62 -4.16 2.69
CA ILE A 212 -6.24 -4.64 3.93
C ILE A 212 -7.48 -3.78 4.19
N GLU A 213 -8.63 -4.42 4.37
CA GLU A 213 -9.87 -3.78 4.81
C GLU A 213 -10.70 -4.72 5.67
N HIS A 214 -11.53 -4.11 6.53
CA HIS A 214 -12.46 -4.84 7.38
C HIS A 214 -13.90 -4.81 6.82
N ASP A 215 -14.20 -3.87 5.93
CA ASP A 215 -15.46 -3.77 5.24
C ASP A 215 -15.53 -4.83 4.14
N MET A 216 -16.34 -5.87 4.39
CA MET A 216 -16.51 -6.97 3.44
C MET A 216 -17.21 -6.52 2.16
N ASP A 217 -18.13 -5.56 2.23
CA ASP A 217 -18.81 -5.02 1.06
C ASP A 217 -17.82 -4.29 0.14
N PHE A 218 -16.88 -3.54 0.74
CA PHE A 218 -15.78 -2.92 0.01
C PHE A 218 -14.94 -3.97 -0.69
N ILE A 219 -14.46 -4.97 0.05
CA ILE A 219 -13.57 -6.02 -0.48
C ILE A 219 -14.25 -6.80 -1.61
N MET A 220 -15.50 -7.23 -1.41
CA MET A 220 -16.21 -8.04 -2.40
C MET A 220 -16.52 -7.28 -3.70
N ARG A 221 -16.66 -5.96 -3.63
CA ARG A 221 -16.93 -5.12 -4.81
C ARG A 221 -15.71 -4.70 -5.58
N HIS A 222 -14.58 -4.49 -4.88
CA HIS A 222 -13.42 -3.79 -5.46
C HIS A 222 -12.15 -4.65 -5.53
N CYS A 223 -12.14 -5.84 -4.90
CA CYS A 223 -10.95 -6.69 -4.85
C CYS A 223 -11.19 -8.05 -5.51
N ASP A 224 -10.26 -8.44 -6.37
CA ASP A 224 -10.14 -9.79 -6.92
C ASP A 224 -8.66 -10.03 -7.31
N PRO A 225 -7.97 -11.05 -6.75
CA PRO A 225 -8.44 -12.07 -5.82
C PRO A 225 -8.54 -11.59 -4.35
N ILE A 226 -9.07 -12.47 -3.49
CA ILE A 226 -9.14 -12.31 -2.04
C ILE A 226 -8.23 -13.33 -1.37
N ILE A 227 -7.49 -12.90 -0.35
CA ILE A 227 -6.69 -13.73 0.54
C ILE A 227 -7.21 -13.55 1.96
N ALA A 228 -7.56 -14.63 2.65
CA ALA A 228 -8.02 -14.57 4.02
C ALA A 228 -7.00 -15.16 4.99
N PHE A 229 -6.75 -14.42 6.06
CA PHE A 229 -5.88 -14.78 7.16
C PHE A 229 -6.68 -15.17 8.41
N ALA A 230 -6.22 -16.23 9.08
CA ALA A 230 -6.64 -16.56 10.44
C ALA A 230 -5.42 -17.09 11.21
N ILE A 231 -5.17 -16.60 12.41
CA ILE A 231 -4.12 -17.06 13.34
C ILE A 231 -2.76 -17.22 12.64
N GLY A 232 -2.36 -16.20 11.88
CA GLY A 232 -1.04 -16.17 11.21
C GLY A 232 -0.91 -16.98 9.93
N VAL A 233 -1.94 -17.70 9.48
CA VAL A 233 -1.91 -18.52 8.26
C VAL A 233 -2.93 -18.03 7.21
N VAL A 234 -2.71 -18.39 5.96
CA VAL A 234 -3.70 -18.19 4.89
C VAL A 234 -4.69 -19.36 4.93
N VAL A 235 -5.96 -19.06 5.18
CA VAL A 235 -7.04 -20.05 5.23
C VAL A 235 -7.86 -20.10 3.93
N PHE A 236 -7.74 -19.06 3.10
CA PHE A 236 -8.41 -18.99 1.80
C PHE A 236 -7.63 -18.11 0.84
N GLN A 237 -7.60 -18.52 -0.43
CA GLN A 237 -7.15 -17.69 -1.54
C GLN A 237 -7.98 -18.04 -2.78
N GLY A 238 -8.70 -17.07 -3.34
CA GLY A 238 -9.57 -17.29 -4.48
C GLY A 238 -10.20 -15.99 -5.00
N THR A 239 -11.16 -16.13 -5.91
CA THR A 239 -11.93 -14.99 -6.43
C THR A 239 -12.93 -14.48 -5.39
N ALA A 240 -13.42 -13.23 -5.56
CA ALA A 240 -14.46 -12.67 -4.72
C ALA A 240 -15.73 -13.56 -4.69
N GLN A 241 -16.10 -14.16 -5.85
CA GLN A 241 -17.23 -15.08 -5.95
C GLN A 241 -17.01 -16.39 -5.15
N GLN A 242 -15.79 -16.92 -5.19
CA GLN A 242 -15.43 -18.10 -4.38
C GLN A 242 -15.43 -17.79 -2.89
N ALA A 243 -14.98 -16.59 -2.51
CA ALA A 243 -14.97 -16.12 -1.13
C ALA A 243 -16.39 -16.04 -0.53
N GLN A 244 -17.36 -15.50 -1.28
CA GLN A 244 -18.77 -15.41 -0.85
C GLN A 244 -19.40 -16.76 -0.54
N ASN A 245 -18.96 -17.82 -1.20
CA ASN A 245 -19.48 -19.18 -1.08
C ASN A 245 -18.61 -20.11 -0.20
N SER A 246 -17.62 -19.55 0.49
CA SER A 246 -16.66 -20.35 1.27
C SER A 246 -17.14 -20.57 2.72
N PRO A 247 -17.50 -21.79 3.13
CA PRO A 247 -17.83 -22.09 4.51
C PRO A 247 -16.68 -21.76 5.48
N THR A 248 -15.45 -22.03 5.04
CA THR A 248 -14.22 -21.77 5.83
C THR A 248 -14.07 -20.28 6.18
N LEU A 249 -14.46 -19.38 5.29
CA LEU A 249 -14.47 -17.94 5.58
C LEU A 249 -15.54 -17.55 6.57
N LEU A 250 -16.75 -18.10 6.41
CA LEU A 250 -17.85 -17.87 7.34
C LEU A 250 -17.47 -18.33 8.75
N ASP A 251 -16.91 -19.52 8.89
CA ASP A 251 -16.49 -20.07 10.19
C ASP A 251 -15.34 -19.23 10.81
N ALA A 252 -14.35 -18.81 10.01
CA ALA A 252 -13.25 -17.97 10.49
C ALA A 252 -13.68 -16.58 10.97
N TYR A 253 -14.76 -16.03 10.39
CA TYR A 253 -15.33 -14.75 10.82
C TYR A 253 -16.36 -14.88 11.95
N LEU A 254 -17.20 -15.93 11.94
CA LEU A 254 -18.22 -16.16 12.99
C LEU A 254 -17.59 -16.67 14.28
N GLY A 255 -16.56 -17.52 14.21
CA GLY A 255 -15.81 -17.99 15.37
C GLY A 255 -15.07 -16.86 16.11
N ALA A 256 -14.62 -15.83 15.40
CA ALA A 256 -13.97 -14.68 15.99
C ALA A 256 -14.91 -13.67 16.68
N GLN A 257 -16.24 -13.75 16.43
CA GLN A 257 -17.24 -12.93 17.12
C GLN A 257 -17.76 -13.58 18.43
N ALA A 258 -17.49 -14.87 18.65
CA ALA A 258 -17.94 -15.59 19.84
C ALA A 258 -16.99 -15.44 21.04
N ASP A 259 -15.74 -14.99 20.83
CA ASP A 259 -14.71 -14.82 21.85
C ASP A 259 -14.40 -13.35 22.22
N GLY A 260 -15.28 -12.40 21.88
CA GLY A 260 -15.10 -10.95 22.11
C GLY A 260 -16.04 -10.37 23.16
#